data_5e189176c4fbba25bf6bd323ef05c38b
#
_entry.id   5e189176c4fbba25bf6bd323ef05c38b
#
_cell.length_a   1.000
_cell.length_b   1.000
_cell.length_c   1.000
_cell.angle_alpha   90.00
_cell.angle_beta   90.00
_cell.angle_gamma   90.00
#
_symmetry.space_group_name_H-M   'P 1'
#
loop_
_entity.id
_entity.type
_entity.pdbx_description
1 polymer ?
#
loop_
_entity_poly.entity_id
_entity_poly.type
_entity_poly.pdbx_seq_one_letter_code
_entity_poly.pdbx_strand_id
1 'polypeptide(L)'
;MAGTRSRPSTADRVLIAGASGDTGHELLSALRPTDLTVRATTRSYAAVDTLERLGADEVVVADFFEPADAVAAVEGCDLVYCALGTPPGLAHMIGGKLVDRTGVINLVTAAMGADASHFVLESAIGVGSSKARLSLPARLMIRGSLRAKQDAETALRRSGLNYTIIRPGKLTNAPPSEEPVVGEGGNSVSGSIPRADVARLMAAAPFTADARNRTFEVVSRDGLTDTPRNLVNVGWEFERLDGLEWTEQDRLHS
;
A
#
# COMPACT_ATOMS: atom_id res chain seq x y z
N MET A 1 -33.18 -2.86 -9.36
CA MET A 1 -33.01 -2.57 -7.92
C MET A 1 -31.56 -2.94 -7.58
N ALA A 2 -30.67 -1.97 -7.51
CA ALA A 2 -29.28 -2.20 -7.12
C ALA A 2 -29.26 -2.37 -5.59
N GLY A 3 -28.98 -3.58 -5.12
CA GLY A 3 -28.82 -3.85 -3.71
C GLY A 3 -27.61 -3.08 -3.18
N THR A 4 -27.86 -2.16 -2.27
CA THR A 4 -26.83 -1.51 -1.46
C THR A 4 -26.18 -2.62 -0.63
N ARG A 5 -24.98 -3.08 -1.05
CA ARG A 5 -24.17 -3.97 -0.21
C ARG A 5 -23.80 -3.16 1.02
N SER A 6 -24.39 -3.52 2.15
CA SER A 6 -24.04 -2.97 3.45
C SER A 6 -22.56 -3.24 3.73
N ARG A 7 -21.90 -2.24 4.27
CA ARG A 7 -20.55 -2.24 4.81
C ARG A 7 -20.30 -3.51 5.61
N PRO A 8 -19.26 -4.31 5.36
CA PRO A 8 -18.89 -5.37 6.29
C PRO A 8 -18.50 -4.70 7.61
N SER A 9 -19.25 -4.94 8.63
CA SER A 9 -18.96 -4.43 9.99
C SER A 9 -17.81 -5.19 10.66
N THR A 10 -17.34 -6.28 10.03
CA THR A 10 -16.23 -7.13 10.48
C THR A 10 -15.53 -7.67 9.23
N ALA A 11 -14.45 -7.00 8.80
CA ALA A 11 -13.45 -7.69 8.00
C ALA A 11 -12.64 -8.55 8.98
N ASP A 12 -12.75 -9.86 8.87
CA ASP A 12 -12.10 -10.76 9.83
C ASP A 12 -10.65 -11.07 9.43
N ARG A 13 -10.35 -11.15 8.13
CA ARG A 13 -9.01 -11.50 7.64
C ARG A 13 -8.50 -10.53 6.57
N VAL A 14 -7.24 -10.14 6.71
CA VAL A 14 -6.57 -9.24 5.77
C VAL A 14 -5.30 -9.87 5.22
N LEU A 15 -4.98 -9.57 3.96
CA LEU A 15 -3.74 -9.94 3.31
C LEU A 15 -2.79 -8.75 3.23
N ILE A 16 -1.52 -8.94 3.62
CA ILE A 16 -0.43 -8.01 3.31
C ILE A 16 0.47 -8.65 2.27
N ALA A 17 0.36 -8.21 1.02
CA ALA A 17 1.26 -8.58 -0.05
C ALA A 17 2.49 -7.65 -0.04
N GLY A 18 3.70 -8.25 0.05
CA GLY A 18 4.93 -7.51 0.24
C GLY A 18 5.28 -7.24 1.70
N ALA A 19 4.80 -8.09 2.62
CA ALA A 19 5.01 -7.95 4.06
C ALA A 19 6.48 -7.93 4.49
N SER A 20 7.39 -8.56 3.75
CA SER A 20 8.84 -8.55 4.03
C SER A 20 9.58 -7.29 3.54
N GLY A 21 8.89 -6.33 2.94
CA GLY A 21 9.43 -5.01 2.62
C GLY A 21 9.27 -4.02 3.78
N ASP A 22 10.01 -2.89 3.73
CA ASP A 22 9.97 -1.90 4.81
C ASP A 22 8.55 -1.36 5.09
N THR A 23 7.77 -1.01 4.06
CA THR A 23 6.37 -0.57 4.23
C THR A 23 5.48 -1.72 4.74
N GLY A 24 5.77 -2.96 4.34
CA GLY A 24 5.07 -4.14 4.83
C GLY A 24 5.27 -4.38 6.32
N HIS A 25 6.49 -4.17 6.83
CA HIS A 25 6.78 -4.22 8.27
C HIS A 25 5.99 -3.17 9.04
N GLU A 26 5.94 -1.93 8.52
CA GLU A 26 5.15 -0.86 9.13
C GLU A 26 3.63 -1.15 9.09
N LEU A 27 3.14 -1.81 8.03
CA LEU A 27 1.75 -2.25 7.95
C LEU A 27 1.43 -3.33 9.01
N LEU A 28 2.32 -4.30 9.21
CA LEU A 28 2.17 -5.29 10.29
C LEU A 28 2.08 -4.58 11.64
N SER A 29 2.97 -3.61 11.89
CA SER A 29 2.96 -2.81 13.12
C SER A 29 1.66 -2.03 13.28
N ALA A 30 1.17 -1.39 12.22
CA ALA A 30 -0.05 -0.58 12.23
C ALA A 30 -1.33 -1.42 12.44
N LEU A 31 -1.35 -2.67 12.01
CA LEU A 31 -2.50 -3.57 12.15
C LEU A 31 -2.46 -4.42 13.41
N ARG A 32 -1.32 -4.56 14.06
CA ARG A 32 -1.14 -5.36 15.27
C ARG A 32 -2.12 -5.08 16.41
N PRO A 33 -2.56 -3.81 16.63
CA PRO A 33 -3.51 -3.49 17.69
C PRO A 33 -4.95 -3.84 17.37
N THR A 34 -5.24 -4.22 16.13
CA THR A 34 -6.60 -4.50 15.67
C THR A 34 -7.01 -5.95 15.96
N ASP A 35 -8.32 -6.22 15.93
CA ASP A 35 -8.87 -7.58 16.03
C ASP A 35 -8.83 -8.34 14.68
N LEU A 36 -8.06 -7.84 13.70
CA LEU A 36 -7.97 -8.44 12.36
C LEU A 36 -7.00 -9.62 12.38
N THR A 37 -7.37 -10.71 11.72
CA THR A 37 -6.43 -11.80 11.41
C THR A 37 -5.55 -11.38 10.24
N VAL A 38 -4.26 -11.21 10.48
CA VAL A 38 -3.31 -10.70 9.49
C VAL A 38 -2.55 -11.85 8.83
N ARG A 39 -2.80 -12.06 7.53
CA ARG A 39 -2.01 -12.95 6.68
C ARG A 39 -0.93 -12.13 5.97
N ALA A 40 0.33 -12.44 6.22
CA ALA A 40 1.48 -11.85 5.56
C ALA A 40 2.00 -12.74 4.42
N THR A 41 2.56 -12.13 3.36
CA THR A 41 3.23 -12.90 2.32
C THR A 41 4.69 -12.54 2.16
N THR A 42 5.49 -13.55 1.85
CA THR A 42 6.91 -13.42 1.53
C THR A 42 7.29 -14.38 0.42
N ARG A 43 8.41 -14.14 -0.26
CA ARG A 43 9.02 -15.09 -1.20
C ARG A 43 10.07 -16.00 -0.54
N SER A 44 10.40 -15.76 0.72
CA SER A 44 11.50 -16.43 1.42
C SER A 44 11.04 -17.11 2.69
N TYR A 45 11.26 -18.40 2.78
CA TYR A 45 11.03 -19.15 4.01
C TYR A 45 11.81 -18.57 5.20
N ALA A 46 12.99 -17.99 4.97
CA ALA A 46 13.80 -17.38 6.03
C ALA A 46 13.17 -16.14 6.66
N ALA A 47 12.17 -15.54 6.03
CA ALA A 47 11.48 -14.37 6.56
C ALA A 47 10.25 -14.73 7.42
N VAL A 48 9.80 -15.98 7.43
CA VAL A 48 8.57 -16.43 8.12
C VAL A 48 8.61 -16.05 9.59
N ASP A 49 9.58 -16.54 10.34
CA ASP A 49 9.72 -16.28 11.78
C ASP A 49 9.78 -14.77 12.12
N THR A 50 10.31 -13.97 11.20
CA THR A 50 10.38 -12.52 11.38
C THR A 50 9.00 -11.88 11.22
N LEU A 51 8.23 -12.28 10.22
CA LEU A 51 6.89 -11.74 9.99
C LEU A 51 5.92 -12.14 11.12
N GLU A 52 6.02 -13.38 11.63
CA GLU A 52 5.24 -13.81 12.79
C GLU A 52 5.57 -12.97 14.04
N ARG A 53 6.85 -12.72 14.31
CA ARG A 53 7.26 -11.84 15.41
C ARG A 53 6.79 -10.39 15.26
N LEU A 54 6.65 -9.92 14.02
CA LEU A 54 6.13 -8.58 13.72
C LEU A 54 4.61 -8.49 13.85
N GLY A 55 3.90 -9.60 14.04
CA GLY A 55 2.47 -9.63 14.29
C GLY A 55 1.63 -10.22 13.17
N ALA A 56 2.23 -10.99 12.25
CA ALA A 56 1.45 -11.80 11.32
C ALA A 56 0.88 -13.04 12.04
N ASP A 57 -0.43 -13.29 11.90
CA ASP A 57 -1.10 -14.49 12.41
C ASP A 57 -0.87 -15.68 11.48
N GLU A 58 -0.74 -15.41 10.17
CA GLU A 58 -0.48 -16.41 9.14
C GLU A 58 0.62 -15.88 8.20
N VAL A 59 1.56 -16.73 7.81
CA VAL A 59 2.57 -16.40 6.80
C VAL A 59 2.50 -17.38 5.63
N VAL A 60 2.32 -16.85 4.42
CA VAL A 60 2.28 -17.63 3.18
C VAL A 60 3.50 -17.29 2.33
N VAL A 61 4.24 -18.33 1.93
CA VAL A 61 5.33 -18.17 0.96
C VAL A 61 4.75 -18.25 -0.43
N ALA A 62 4.80 -17.13 -1.17
CA ALA A 62 4.15 -16.96 -2.47
C ALA A 62 5.00 -16.14 -3.43
N ASP A 63 5.06 -16.55 -4.68
CA ASP A 63 5.60 -15.75 -5.79
C ASP A 63 4.45 -15.23 -6.66
N PHE A 64 4.15 -13.96 -6.56
CA PHE A 64 3.05 -13.35 -7.32
C PHE A 64 3.28 -13.26 -8.83
N PHE A 65 4.43 -13.69 -9.34
CA PHE A 65 4.55 -13.98 -10.77
C PHE A 65 3.73 -15.21 -11.20
N GLU A 66 3.40 -16.09 -10.25
CA GLU A 66 2.57 -17.27 -10.44
C GLU A 66 1.12 -16.95 -10.02
N PRO A 67 0.14 -16.98 -10.95
CA PRO A 67 -1.25 -16.66 -10.62
C PRO A 67 -1.87 -17.57 -9.53
N ALA A 68 -1.46 -18.83 -9.48
CA ALA A 68 -1.94 -19.78 -8.48
C ALA A 68 -1.56 -19.37 -7.06
N ASP A 69 -0.35 -18.82 -6.87
CA ASP A 69 0.12 -18.34 -5.57
C ASP A 69 -0.70 -17.11 -5.13
N ALA A 70 -1.05 -16.22 -6.07
CA ALA A 70 -1.90 -15.08 -5.79
C ALA A 70 -3.31 -15.54 -5.32
N VAL A 71 -3.89 -16.55 -5.98
CA VAL A 71 -5.20 -17.11 -5.58
C VAL A 71 -5.11 -17.71 -4.19
N ALA A 72 -4.11 -18.56 -3.92
CA ALA A 72 -3.94 -19.19 -2.61
C ALA A 72 -3.71 -18.17 -1.49
N ALA A 73 -2.95 -17.09 -1.77
CA ALA A 73 -2.69 -16.05 -0.79
C ALA A 73 -3.94 -15.25 -0.40
N VAL A 74 -4.81 -14.95 -1.37
CA VAL A 74 -6.02 -14.12 -1.16
C VAL A 74 -7.19 -14.93 -0.61
N GLU A 75 -7.19 -16.25 -0.74
CA GLU A 75 -8.30 -17.10 -0.34
C GLU A 75 -8.76 -16.83 1.10
N GLY A 76 -10.04 -16.48 1.26
CA GLY A 76 -10.66 -16.17 2.55
C GLY A 76 -10.22 -14.83 3.17
N CYS A 77 -9.60 -13.92 2.39
CA CYS A 77 -9.27 -12.58 2.84
C CYS A 77 -10.30 -11.56 2.37
N ASP A 78 -10.78 -10.74 3.30
CA ASP A 78 -11.75 -9.68 3.03
C ASP A 78 -11.10 -8.41 2.49
N LEU A 79 -9.88 -8.11 2.93
CA LEU A 79 -9.11 -6.93 2.56
C LEU A 79 -7.74 -7.33 2.02
N VAL A 80 -7.25 -6.58 1.04
CA VAL A 80 -5.91 -6.78 0.47
C VAL A 80 -5.12 -5.48 0.54
N TYR A 81 -3.99 -5.51 1.25
CA TYR A 81 -2.98 -4.46 1.26
C TYR A 81 -1.82 -4.89 0.37
N CYS A 82 -1.51 -4.09 -0.63
CA CYS A 82 -0.44 -4.38 -1.58
C CYS A 82 0.66 -3.33 -1.49
N ALA A 83 1.76 -3.70 -0.84
CA ALA A 83 3.01 -2.96 -0.75
C ALA A 83 4.13 -3.63 -1.57
N LEU A 84 3.76 -4.28 -2.69
CA LEU A 84 4.71 -4.90 -3.60
C LEU A 84 5.51 -3.86 -4.35
N GLY A 85 6.82 -4.01 -4.36
CA GLY A 85 7.73 -3.17 -5.10
C GLY A 85 8.99 -3.92 -5.53
N THR A 86 9.51 -3.58 -6.70
CA THR A 86 10.80 -4.08 -7.15
C THR A 86 11.89 -3.11 -6.71
N PRO A 87 12.90 -3.55 -5.97
CA PRO A 87 14.03 -2.69 -5.63
C PRO A 87 14.64 -2.05 -6.89
N PRO A 88 15.11 -0.78 -6.83
CA PRO A 88 15.78 -0.15 -7.96
C PRO A 88 16.93 -1.01 -8.48
N GLY A 89 17.00 -1.22 -9.79
CA GLY A 89 18.05 -2.05 -10.37
C GLY A 89 17.92 -2.23 -11.88
N LEU A 90 18.77 -3.09 -12.43
CA LEU A 90 18.90 -3.32 -13.88
C LEU A 90 17.58 -3.78 -14.52
N ALA A 91 16.74 -4.54 -13.80
CA ALA A 91 15.45 -5.01 -14.31
C ALA A 91 14.53 -3.88 -14.78
N HIS A 92 14.57 -2.71 -14.13
CA HIS A 92 13.82 -1.53 -14.52
C HIS A 92 14.32 -0.91 -15.84
N MET A 93 15.62 -1.06 -16.14
CA MET A 93 16.26 -0.47 -17.31
C MET A 93 16.08 -1.32 -18.55
N ILE A 94 16.10 -2.66 -18.44
CA ILE A 94 16.08 -3.60 -19.56
C ILE A 94 14.70 -4.21 -19.85
N GLY A 95 13.64 -3.71 -19.19
CA GLY A 95 12.27 -4.19 -19.42
C GLY A 95 11.99 -5.60 -18.88
N GLY A 96 12.69 -6.01 -17.83
CA GLY A 96 12.46 -7.27 -17.12
C GLY A 96 11.04 -7.37 -16.52
N LYS A 97 10.63 -8.58 -16.14
CA LYS A 97 9.37 -8.77 -15.40
C LYS A 97 9.47 -8.00 -14.06
N LEU A 98 8.54 -7.11 -13.80
CA LEU A 98 8.45 -6.34 -12.56
C LEU A 98 7.25 -6.82 -11.76
N VAL A 99 7.46 -7.09 -10.46
CA VAL A 99 6.37 -7.48 -9.55
C VAL A 99 5.36 -6.34 -9.40
N ASP A 100 5.81 -5.09 -9.50
CA ASP A 100 4.97 -3.87 -9.53
C ASP A 100 3.89 -3.89 -10.63
N ARG A 101 4.06 -4.71 -11.67
CA ARG A 101 3.08 -4.90 -12.74
C ARG A 101 2.43 -6.27 -12.67
N THR A 102 3.18 -7.31 -13.00
CA THR A 102 2.64 -8.67 -13.18
C THR A 102 2.11 -9.23 -11.86
N GLY A 103 2.88 -9.09 -10.77
CA GLY A 103 2.46 -9.56 -9.46
C GLY A 103 1.22 -8.84 -8.94
N VAL A 104 1.18 -7.50 -9.10
CA VAL A 104 0.01 -6.72 -8.67
C VAL A 104 -1.23 -7.05 -9.51
N ILE A 105 -1.09 -7.23 -10.84
CA ILE A 105 -2.23 -7.61 -11.70
C ILE A 105 -2.76 -8.99 -11.33
N ASN A 106 -1.89 -9.97 -11.08
CA ASN A 106 -2.30 -11.30 -10.62
C ASN A 106 -3.03 -11.22 -9.27
N LEU A 107 -2.52 -10.41 -8.34
CA LEU A 107 -3.14 -10.21 -7.04
C LEU A 107 -4.52 -9.53 -7.15
N VAL A 108 -4.65 -8.51 -8.01
CA VAL A 108 -5.96 -7.86 -8.29
C VAL A 108 -6.94 -8.88 -8.87
N THR A 109 -6.50 -9.72 -9.80
CA THR A 109 -7.34 -10.76 -10.40
C THR A 109 -7.78 -11.80 -9.37
N ALA A 110 -6.88 -12.22 -8.48
CA ALA A 110 -7.18 -13.13 -7.38
C ALA A 110 -8.17 -12.50 -6.38
N ALA A 111 -7.99 -11.22 -6.03
CA ALA A 111 -8.88 -10.49 -5.14
C ALA A 111 -10.30 -10.35 -5.71
N MET A 112 -10.44 -10.18 -7.04
CA MET A 112 -11.74 -10.21 -7.71
C MET A 112 -12.40 -11.60 -7.57
N GLY A 113 -11.64 -12.66 -7.76
CA GLY A 113 -12.14 -14.04 -7.65
C GLY A 113 -12.54 -14.44 -6.24
N ALA A 114 -11.93 -13.83 -5.22
CA ALA A 114 -12.22 -14.04 -3.81
C ALA A 114 -13.30 -13.09 -3.24
N ASP A 115 -13.89 -12.23 -4.08
CA ASP A 115 -14.86 -11.21 -3.67
C ASP A 115 -14.34 -10.29 -2.55
N ALA A 116 -13.04 -9.97 -2.56
CA ALA A 116 -12.44 -9.07 -1.58
C ALA A 116 -13.19 -7.73 -1.55
N SER A 117 -13.48 -7.24 -0.36
CA SER A 117 -14.31 -6.04 -0.16
C SER A 117 -13.57 -4.74 -0.48
N HIS A 118 -12.23 -4.73 -0.32
CA HIS A 118 -11.39 -3.56 -0.60
C HIS A 118 -9.95 -3.94 -0.92
N PHE A 119 -9.33 -3.20 -1.84
CA PHE A 119 -7.93 -3.36 -2.23
C PHE A 119 -7.18 -2.04 -2.04
N VAL A 120 -6.15 -2.02 -1.21
CA VAL A 120 -5.29 -0.85 -0.98
C VAL A 120 -3.95 -1.06 -1.69
N LEU A 121 -3.59 -0.14 -2.57
CA LEU A 121 -2.36 -0.23 -3.37
C LEU A 121 -1.38 0.90 -3.00
N GLU A 122 -0.17 0.54 -2.58
CA GLU A 122 0.97 1.44 -2.54
C GLU A 122 1.56 1.63 -3.95
N SER A 123 1.37 2.82 -4.49
CA SER A 123 1.94 3.23 -5.77
C SER A 123 3.11 4.20 -5.57
N ALA A 124 3.23 5.26 -6.35
CA ALA A 124 4.24 6.31 -6.17
C ALA A 124 3.82 7.62 -6.83
N ILE A 125 4.25 8.75 -6.31
CA ILE A 125 4.24 10.02 -7.05
C ILE A 125 5.07 9.85 -8.34
N GLY A 126 4.55 10.38 -9.44
CA GLY A 126 5.15 10.24 -10.77
C GLY A 126 4.40 9.29 -11.69
N VAL A 127 3.46 8.50 -11.17
CA VAL A 127 2.61 7.61 -11.96
C VAL A 127 1.51 8.43 -12.67
N GLY A 128 1.28 8.14 -13.95
CA GLY A 128 0.22 8.77 -14.74
C GLY A 128 0.47 10.24 -15.01
N SER A 129 -0.47 11.09 -14.60
CA SER A 129 -0.40 12.54 -14.73
C SER A 129 0.52 13.20 -13.70
N SER A 130 0.89 12.47 -12.65
CA SER A 130 1.82 12.94 -11.64
C SER A 130 3.23 13.07 -12.24
N LYS A 131 3.80 14.29 -12.23
CA LYS A 131 5.14 14.53 -12.75
C LYS A 131 6.10 14.62 -11.58
N ALA A 132 6.76 13.52 -11.23
CA ALA A 132 7.88 13.61 -10.29
C ALA A 132 8.91 14.62 -10.82
N ARG A 133 9.26 15.62 -10.03
CA ARG A 133 10.34 16.59 -10.35
C ARG A 133 11.69 15.94 -10.12
N LEU A 134 12.05 15.04 -11.00
CA LEU A 134 13.33 14.34 -10.97
C LEU A 134 14.24 14.86 -12.08
N SER A 135 15.55 14.80 -11.85
CA SER A 135 16.53 15.05 -12.90
C SER A 135 16.32 14.06 -14.07
N LEU A 136 16.72 14.47 -15.27
CA LEU A 136 16.52 13.65 -16.48
C LEU A 136 17.05 12.21 -16.34
N PRO A 137 18.29 11.98 -15.82
CA PRO A 137 18.80 10.62 -15.61
C PRO A 137 17.97 9.83 -14.58
N ALA A 138 17.56 10.45 -13.47
CA ALA A 138 16.74 9.80 -12.47
C ALA A 138 15.36 9.38 -13.03
N ARG A 139 14.74 10.23 -13.85
CA ARG A 139 13.48 9.89 -14.56
C ARG A 139 13.64 8.70 -15.49
N LEU A 140 14.78 8.60 -16.18
CA LEU A 140 15.06 7.48 -17.08
C LEU A 140 15.18 6.17 -16.30
N MET A 141 15.86 6.19 -15.14
CA MET A 141 16.06 5.02 -14.28
C MET A 141 14.75 4.45 -13.72
N ILE A 142 13.81 5.30 -13.31
CA ILE A 142 12.56 4.85 -12.67
C ILE A 142 11.38 4.71 -13.65
N ARG A 143 11.57 5.06 -14.94
CA ARG A 143 10.50 5.07 -15.94
C ARG A 143 9.82 3.70 -16.09
N GLY A 144 10.59 2.63 -16.01
CA GLY A 144 10.08 1.26 -16.06
C GLY A 144 9.15 0.95 -14.89
N SER A 145 9.58 1.28 -13.67
CA SER A 145 8.77 1.09 -12.46
C SER A 145 7.49 1.94 -12.49
N LEU A 146 7.57 3.22 -12.87
CA LEU A 146 6.39 4.07 -12.96
C LEU A 146 5.38 3.57 -13.98
N ARG A 147 5.84 3.02 -15.13
CA ARG A 147 4.96 2.36 -16.10
C ARG A 147 4.31 1.11 -15.53
N ALA A 148 5.09 0.26 -14.87
CA ALA A 148 4.59 -0.95 -14.24
C ALA A 148 3.50 -0.63 -13.21
N LYS A 149 3.74 0.36 -12.35
CA LYS A 149 2.75 0.85 -11.37
C LYS A 149 1.52 1.45 -12.06
N GLN A 150 1.68 2.18 -13.17
CA GLN A 150 0.55 2.72 -13.93
C GLN A 150 -0.34 1.60 -14.51
N ASP A 151 0.26 0.55 -15.05
CA ASP A 151 -0.48 -0.61 -15.57
C ASP A 151 -1.26 -1.30 -14.43
N ALA A 152 -0.64 -1.47 -13.26
CA ALA A 152 -1.26 -2.04 -12.06
C ALA A 152 -2.42 -1.19 -11.55
N GLU A 153 -2.24 0.13 -11.43
CA GLU A 153 -3.32 1.06 -11.06
C GLU A 153 -4.49 1.01 -12.05
N THR A 154 -4.18 0.88 -13.34
CA THR A 154 -5.20 0.79 -14.40
C THR A 154 -5.99 -0.51 -14.28
N ALA A 155 -5.32 -1.63 -14.01
CA ALA A 155 -5.96 -2.91 -13.77
C ALA A 155 -6.88 -2.85 -12.55
N LEU A 156 -6.40 -2.28 -11.44
CA LEU A 156 -7.18 -2.13 -10.22
C LEU A 156 -8.42 -1.25 -10.43
N ARG A 157 -8.30 -0.11 -11.10
CA ARG A 157 -9.46 0.76 -11.38
C ARG A 157 -10.52 0.10 -12.27
N ARG A 158 -10.12 -0.86 -13.10
CA ARG A 158 -11.02 -1.60 -14.00
C ARG A 158 -11.56 -2.89 -13.40
N SER A 159 -11.09 -3.31 -12.24
CA SER A 159 -11.44 -4.58 -11.63
C SER A 159 -12.88 -4.64 -11.08
N GLY A 160 -13.48 -3.50 -10.78
CA GLY A 160 -14.76 -3.43 -10.08
C GLY A 160 -14.65 -3.59 -8.56
N LEU A 161 -13.48 -3.88 -8.02
CA LEU A 161 -13.23 -3.85 -6.57
C LEU A 161 -13.35 -2.42 -6.02
N ASN A 162 -13.76 -2.27 -4.77
CA ASN A 162 -13.48 -1.02 -4.08
C ASN A 162 -11.97 -0.93 -3.85
N TYR A 163 -11.42 0.25 -4.03
CA TYR A 163 -9.98 0.43 -3.89
C TYR A 163 -9.60 1.76 -3.24
N THR A 164 -8.38 1.83 -2.74
CA THR A 164 -7.66 3.07 -2.45
C THR A 164 -6.24 2.95 -2.98
N ILE A 165 -5.81 3.94 -3.76
CA ILE A 165 -4.44 4.02 -4.27
C ILE A 165 -3.72 5.13 -3.52
N ILE A 166 -2.63 4.80 -2.85
CA ILE A 166 -1.76 5.77 -2.17
C ILE A 166 -0.48 5.90 -2.99
N ARG A 167 -0.17 7.11 -3.41
CA ARG A 167 1.05 7.49 -4.12
C ARG A 167 1.95 8.28 -3.19
N PRO A 168 2.84 7.65 -2.44
CA PRO A 168 3.77 8.35 -1.58
C PRO A 168 4.82 9.11 -2.38
N GLY A 169 5.35 10.18 -1.77
CA GLY A 169 6.59 10.81 -2.15
C GLY A 169 7.80 9.89 -1.90
N LYS A 170 8.99 10.47 -1.77
CA LYS A 170 10.18 9.69 -1.39
C LYS A 170 9.99 9.07 -0.02
N LEU A 171 10.00 7.75 0.05
CA LEU A 171 9.89 7.00 1.30
C LEU A 171 11.14 7.16 2.16
N THR A 172 10.94 7.36 3.46
CA THR A 172 12.01 7.45 4.47
C THR A 172 11.75 6.50 5.64
N ASN A 173 12.79 6.21 6.42
CA ASN A 173 12.69 5.49 7.70
C ASN A 173 12.77 6.47 8.89
N ALA A 174 12.38 7.72 8.68
CA ALA A 174 12.22 8.68 9.76
C ALA A 174 11.06 8.27 10.70
N PRO A 175 11.05 8.74 11.94
CA PRO A 175 9.90 8.55 12.82
C PRO A 175 8.60 9.04 12.16
N PRO A 176 7.43 8.49 12.54
CA PRO A 176 6.15 8.94 12.00
C PRO A 176 5.98 10.44 12.17
N SER A 177 5.44 11.10 11.16
CA SER A 177 4.99 12.49 11.26
C SER A 177 3.51 12.48 11.65
N GLU A 178 3.08 13.42 12.46
CA GLU A 178 1.67 13.47 12.88
C GLU A 178 0.76 14.10 11.83
N GLU A 179 1.34 14.68 10.77
CA GLU A 179 0.60 15.48 9.79
C GLU A 179 0.91 15.09 8.33
N PRO A 180 0.30 14.03 7.79
CA PRO A 180 0.40 13.75 6.37
C PRO A 180 -0.35 14.83 5.55
N VAL A 181 0.29 15.31 4.49
CA VAL A 181 -0.31 16.23 3.52
C VAL A 181 -0.82 15.39 2.35
N VAL A 182 -2.12 15.45 2.13
CA VAL A 182 -2.83 14.64 1.16
C VAL A 182 -3.35 15.49 0.02
N GLY A 183 -3.04 15.11 -1.21
CA GLY A 183 -3.54 15.77 -2.40
C GLY A 183 -4.10 14.78 -3.42
N GLU A 184 -4.90 15.26 -4.35
CA GLU A 184 -5.56 14.48 -5.38
C GLU A 184 -5.41 15.10 -6.77
N GLY A 185 -5.60 14.31 -7.83
CA GLY A 185 -5.61 14.79 -9.21
C GLY A 185 -4.25 14.81 -9.92
N GLY A 186 -3.18 14.46 -9.22
CA GLY A 186 -1.81 14.42 -9.75
C GLY A 186 -1.10 15.77 -9.70
N ASN A 187 0.21 15.76 -9.47
CA ASN A 187 1.06 16.93 -9.21
C ASN A 187 0.57 17.83 -8.06
N SER A 188 -0.08 17.24 -7.08
CA SER A 188 -0.68 17.95 -5.97
C SER A 188 0.33 18.26 -4.88
N VAL A 189 1.20 17.31 -4.57
CA VAL A 189 2.25 17.40 -3.56
C VAL A 189 3.56 16.83 -4.07
N SER A 190 4.67 17.24 -3.48
CA SER A 190 6.03 16.78 -3.82
C SER A 190 6.86 16.77 -2.55
N GLY A 191 7.66 15.72 -2.36
CA GLY A 191 8.49 15.64 -1.16
C GLY A 191 8.75 14.22 -0.69
N SER A 192 8.89 14.07 0.62
CA SER A 192 9.12 12.77 1.28
C SER A 192 8.08 12.49 2.34
N ILE A 193 8.01 11.22 2.76
CA ILE A 193 7.10 10.75 3.80
C ILE A 193 7.72 9.53 4.50
N PRO A 194 7.61 9.41 5.83
CA PRO A 194 7.92 8.18 6.56
C PRO A 194 7.05 7.01 6.10
N ARG A 195 7.64 5.82 6.03
CA ARG A 195 6.90 4.59 5.70
C ARG A 195 5.80 4.28 6.71
N ALA A 196 6.05 4.59 7.98
CA ALA A 196 5.05 4.42 9.03
C ALA A 196 3.78 5.23 8.76
N ASP A 197 3.89 6.47 8.26
CA ASP A 197 2.72 7.28 7.89
C ASP A 197 1.99 6.68 6.68
N VAL A 198 2.72 6.19 5.67
CA VAL A 198 2.12 5.51 4.53
C VAL A 198 1.36 4.26 4.97
N ALA A 199 1.96 3.45 5.82
CA ALA A 199 1.36 2.24 6.36
C ALA A 199 0.09 2.56 7.16
N ARG A 200 0.12 3.60 7.99
CA ARG A 200 -1.03 4.07 8.76
C ARG A 200 -2.19 4.53 7.87
N LEU A 201 -1.90 5.32 6.84
CA LEU A 201 -2.89 5.71 5.84
C LEU A 201 -3.47 4.51 5.08
N MET A 202 -2.61 3.55 4.69
CA MET A 202 -3.04 2.31 4.04
C MET A 202 -3.96 1.51 4.97
N ALA A 203 -3.56 1.31 6.22
CA ALA A 203 -4.32 0.55 7.21
C ALA A 203 -5.73 1.14 7.44
N ALA A 204 -5.84 2.48 7.52
CA ALA A 204 -7.12 3.18 7.70
C ALA A 204 -8.01 3.19 6.45
N ALA A 205 -7.43 3.08 5.25
CA ALA A 205 -8.13 3.30 3.98
C ALA A 205 -9.40 2.45 3.77
N PRO A 206 -9.46 1.14 4.07
CA PRO A 206 -10.67 0.34 3.87
C PRO A 206 -11.84 0.77 4.75
N PHE A 207 -11.54 1.35 5.89
CA PHE A 207 -12.52 1.81 6.88
C PHE A 207 -12.98 3.24 6.65
N THR A 208 -12.21 4.01 5.85
CA THR A 208 -12.45 5.42 5.54
C THR A 208 -13.35 5.57 4.32
N ALA A 209 -14.58 5.99 4.53
CA ALA A 209 -15.56 6.14 3.44
C ALA A 209 -15.07 7.12 2.36
N ASP A 210 -14.42 8.22 2.78
CA ASP A 210 -13.86 9.23 1.89
C ASP A 210 -12.64 8.76 1.09
N ALA A 211 -12.05 7.62 1.41
CA ALA A 211 -10.90 7.06 0.69
C ALA A 211 -11.31 6.08 -0.42
N ARG A 212 -12.59 5.68 -0.47
CA ARG A 212 -13.05 4.65 -1.40
C ARG A 212 -13.02 5.11 -2.85
N ASN A 213 -12.42 4.29 -3.71
CA ASN A 213 -12.30 4.50 -5.16
C ASN A 213 -11.55 5.78 -5.53
N ARG A 214 -10.60 6.17 -4.69
CA ARG A 214 -9.80 7.37 -4.87
C ARG A 214 -8.30 7.07 -4.94
N THR A 215 -7.56 8.06 -5.44
CA THR A 215 -6.10 8.00 -5.59
C THR A 215 -5.50 9.26 -4.98
N PHE A 216 -4.66 9.08 -3.97
CA PHE A 216 -4.05 10.17 -3.22
C PHE A 216 -2.54 10.24 -3.43
N GLU A 217 -2.01 11.44 -3.59
CA GLU A 217 -0.60 11.75 -3.45
C GLU A 217 -0.33 12.19 -2.02
N VAL A 218 0.67 11.60 -1.36
CA VAL A 218 0.92 11.82 0.07
C VAL A 218 2.39 12.13 0.35
N VAL A 219 2.62 13.14 1.18
CA VAL A 219 3.93 13.50 1.74
C VAL A 219 3.75 13.93 3.19
N SER A 220 4.81 13.98 3.99
CA SER A 220 4.75 14.63 5.31
C SER A 220 4.85 16.15 5.16
N ARG A 221 4.30 16.90 6.13
CA ARG A 221 4.39 18.36 6.13
C ARG A 221 5.85 18.83 6.10
N ASP A 222 6.69 18.25 6.93
CA ASP A 222 8.11 18.56 6.99
C ASP A 222 8.90 18.07 5.77
N GLY A 223 8.34 17.11 5.04
CA GLY A 223 8.92 16.56 3.82
C GLY A 223 8.58 17.31 2.55
N LEU A 224 7.70 18.32 2.60
CA LEU A 224 7.28 19.11 1.43
C LEU A 224 8.47 19.81 0.77
N THR A 225 8.56 19.72 -0.55
CA THR A 225 9.58 20.42 -1.35
C THR A 225 9.02 21.53 -2.23
N ASP A 226 7.71 21.56 -2.44
CA ASP A 226 7.02 22.53 -3.28
C ASP A 226 5.73 23.02 -2.61
N THR A 227 5.19 24.13 -3.10
CA THR A 227 3.85 24.60 -2.67
C THR A 227 2.79 23.58 -3.07
N PRO A 228 2.06 23.02 -2.11
CA PRO A 228 1.04 22.02 -2.39
C PRO A 228 -0.16 22.62 -3.12
N ARG A 229 -0.87 21.78 -3.90
CA ARG A 229 -2.07 22.16 -4.66
C ARG A 229 -3.10 21.05 -4.54
N ASN A 230 -4.36 21.36 -4.81
CA ASN A 230 -5.44 20.37 -4.80
C ASN A 230 -5.42 19.48 -3.54
N LEU A 231 -5.16 20.11 -2.40
CA LEU A 231 -5.21 19.42 -1.12
C LEU A 231 -6.64 18.98 -0.83
N VAL A 232 -6.75 17.82 -0.25
CA VAL A 232 -8.02 17.25 0.18
C VAL A 232 -7.96 16.93 1.67
N ASN A 233 -9.06 17.21 2.35
CA ASN A 233 -9.24 16.75 3.71
C ASN A 233 -9.99 15.40 3.64
N VAL A 234 -9.38 14.37 4.20
CA VAL A 234 -9.95 13.02 4.27
C VAL A 234 -10.11 12.68 5.75
N GLY A 235 -11.32 12.34 6.14
CA GLY A 235 -11.61 11.91 7.51
C GLY A 235 -11.11 10.47 7.73
N TRP A 236 -9.79 10.29 7.87
CA TRP A 236 -9.20 8.98 8.10
C TRP A 236 -9.68 8.36 9.40
N GLU A 237 -10.20 7.14 9.32
CA GLU A 237 -10.71 6.37 10.46
C GLU A 237 -9.55 5.70 11.24
N PHE A 238 -8.63 6.51 11.78
CA PHE A 238 -7.50 6.02 12.56
C PHE A 238 -7.92 5.41 13.90
N GLU A 239 -9.03 5.83 14.49
CA GLU A 239 -9.54 5.31 15.76
C GLU A 239 -9.77 3.79 15.75
N ARG A 240 -10.00 3.20 14.57
CA ARG A 240 -10.08 1.75 14.42
C ARG A 240 -8.73 1.04 14.50
N LEU A 241 -7.65 1.79 14.39
CA LEU A 241 -6.27 1.30 14.51
C LEU A 241 -5.70 1.64 15.90
N ASP A 242 -6.27 2.63 16.57
CA ASP A 242 -5.79 3.17 17.83
C ASP A 242 -6.33 2.38 19.05
N GLY A 243 -6.30 1.05 19.00
CA GLY A 243 -6.29 0.24 20.21
C GLY A 243 -5.04 0.54 21.08
N LEU A 244 -4.17 1.47 20.63
CA LEU A 244 -2.93 1.87 21.27
C LEU A 244 -2.79 3.39 21.35
N GLU A 245 -2.77 3.88 22.58
CA GLU A 245 -1.89 5.00 22.90
C GLU A 245 -0.45 4.57 22.59
N TRP A 246 0.22 5.25 21.66
CA TRP A 246 1.66 5.11 21.45
C TRP A 246 2.35 5.48 22.77
N THR A 247 2.78 4.48 23.53
CA THR A 247 3.54 4.72 24.74
C THR A 247 4.97 5.13 24.34
N GLU A 248 5.58 6.00 25.15
CA GLU A 248 6.98 6.44 24.95
C GLU A 248 7.98 5.27 24.88
N GLN A 249 7.60 4.08 25.35
CA GLN A 249 8.39 2.86 25.30
C GLN A 249 8.52 2.24 23.90
N ASP A 250 7.56 2.44 23.01
CA ASP A 250 7.60 1.94 21.62
C ASP A 250 8.57 2.76 20.75
N ARG A 251 8.94 3.97 21.20
CA ARG A 251 9.90 4.86 20.54
C ARG A 251 11.37 4.46 20.74
N LEU A 252 11.66 3.58 21.68
CA LEU A 252 13.03 3.23 22.06
C LEU A 252 13.54 1.92 21.47
N HIS A 253 12.74 1.19 20.68
CA HIS A 253 13.09 -0.13 20.14
C HIS A 253 12.97 -0.22 18.61
N SER A 254 12.90 0.91 17.89
CA SER A 254 12.96 0.97 16.41
C SER A 254 14.29 1.53 15.92
#